data_2a58ba0652ce7cd4ebdb205187488ee1
#
_entry.id   2a58ba0652ce7cd4ebdb205187488ee1
#
_cell.length_a   1.000
_cell.length_b   1.000
_cell.length_c   1.000
_cell.angle_alpha   90.00
_cell.angle_beta   90.00
_cell.angle_gamma   90.00
#
_symmetry.space_group_name_H-M   'P 1'
#
loop_
_entity.id
_entity.type
_entity.pdbx_description
1 polymer ?
#
loop_
_entity_poly.entity_id
_entity_poly.type
_entity_poly.pdbx_seq_one_letter_code
_entity_poly.pdbx_strand_id
1 'polypeptide(L)'
;MPGTGLRTGCSTCCPGPGWDAGGVRDDVRSYVVEQLGDPGAVLVVDETGDVKKGTATPGVQRQYTGTAGRIENAQVAVYLGYAAPRGHALIDRELYLPKSWTGDPARCEAAGIPGHAAFATKPQLARLMIERAVSARVPFAWVAADEAYGDNGPLRTWLEQQHIACVLAVARDHGVLAGASRTVRADELAARLPRRAWQRLSAGDGAKGHRWYDWAWVTISNPGPGHRCLLIRRNRSTGELAFYHCYSPQRVTLAALVKVAGLRWTIEENFQAGKGLTGLDEHQLRRWTSWYRWVTLAMLGAAVLTIAAAIESARGRADPSDSQRDRPPPRRSDCPTGPRRRAPPPLVTLATPPPAPRPDLPLPAANNPRPCNITIYGWSTS
;
A
#
# COMPACT_ATOMS: atom_id res chain seq x y z
N MET A 1 37.97 -15.26 -64.83
CA MET A 1 36.57 -14.88 -64.72
C MET A 1 36.12 -15.05 -63.32
N PRO A 2 35.72 -14.03 -62.63
CA PRO A 2 35.54 -14.02 -61.21
C PRO A 2 34.04 -13.91 -60.81
N GLY A 3 33.78 -14.27 -59.62
CA GLY A 3 32.46 -14.06 -59.07
C GLY A 3 32.50 -14.23 -57.55
N THR A 4 33.10 -13.30 -56.84
CA THR A 4 33.03 -13.21 -55.40
C THR A 4 31.70 -12.56 -55.00
N GLY A 5 30.75 -13.40 -54.60
CA GLY A 5 29.49 -12.95 -53.98
C GLY A 5 29.68 -12.79 -52.49
N LEU A 6 29.85 -11.58 -51.98
CA LEU A 6 29.71 -11.20 -50.58
C LEU A 6 28.27 -11.47 -50.13
N ARG A 7 28.08 -12.42 -49.28
CA ARG A 7 26.83 -12.57 -48.57
C ARG A 7 26.83 -11.61 -47.39
N THR A 8 26.24 -10.45 -47.56
CA THR A 8 25.80 -9.60 -46.47
C THR A 8 24.66 -10.30 -45.74
N GLY A 9 25.01 -10.85 -44.60
CA GLY A 9 24.00 -11.38 -43.67
C GLY A 9 23.14 -10.26 -43.12
N CYS A 10 21.96 -10.09 -43.65
CA CYS A 10 20.91 -9.28 -43.08
C CYS A 10 20.35 -10.07 -41.87
N SER A 11 20.92 -9.85 -40.71
CA SER A 11 20.29 -10.28 -39.46
C SER A 11 19.21 -9.27 -39.07
N THR A 12 18.13 -9.22 -39.83
CA THR A 12 16.90 -8.62 -39.36
C THR A 12 16.36 -9.59 -38.29
N CYS A 13 16.88 -9.50 -37.05
CA CYS A 13 16.20 -9.99 -35.86
C CYS A 13 14.86 -9.25 -35.80
N CYS A 14 13.82 -9.83 -36.37
CA CYS A 14 12.47 -9.43 -36.05
C CYS A 14 12.33 -9.52 -34.53
N PRO A 15 12.11 -8.41 -33.81
CA PRO A 15 11.72 -8.51 -32.42
C PRO A 15 10.42 -9.31 -32.45
N GLY A 16 10.41 -10.46 -31.79
CA GLY A 16 9.16 -11.20 -31.56
C GLY A 16 8.09 -10.27 -31.00
N PRO A 17 6.79 -10.57 -31.13
CA PRO A 17 5.70 -9.68 -30.78
C PRO A 17 5.83 -9.22 -29.34
N GLY A 18 6.50 -8.08 -29.17
CA GLY A 18 6.73 -7.46 -27.86
C GLY A 18 5.45 -6.74 -27.45
N TRP A 19 4.71 -7.29 -26.49
CA TRP A 19 3.57 -6.58 -25.91
C TRP A 19 4.04 -5.37 -25.10
N ASP A 20 3.26 -4.30 -25.12
CA ASP A 20 3.50 -3.08 -24.35
C ASP A 20 3.08 -3.24 -22.88
N ALA A 21 4.06 -3.21 -21.98
CA ALA A 21 3.81 -3.30 -20.56
C ALA A 21 3.05 -2.07 -20.00
N GLY A 22 3.10 -0.93 -20.70
CA GLY A 22 2.32 0.25 -20.37
C GLY A 22 0.84 0.05 -20.69
N GLY A 23 0.52 -0.41 -21.90
CA GLY A 23 -0.84 -0.73 -22.31
C GLY A 23 -1.48 -1.81 -21.41
N VAL A 24 -0.77 -2.91 -21.15
CA VAL A 24 -1.30 -3.96 -20.26
C VAL A 24 -1.47 -3.45 -18.82
N ARG A 25 -0.61 -2.56 -18.31
CA ARG A 25 -0.87 -1.89 -17.03
C ARG A 25 -2.20 -1.11 -17.05
N ASP A 26 -2.49 -0.41 -18.15
CA ASP A 26 -3.73 0.35 -18.31
C ASP A 26 -4.94 -0.59 -18.35
N ASP A 27 -4.80 -1.77 -18.97
CA ASP A 27 -5.82 -2.82 -18.98
C ASP A 27 -6.04 -3.38 -17.57
N VAL A 28 -4.96 -3.65 -16.79
CA VAL A 28 -5.05 -4.08 -15.39
C VAL A 28 -5.79 -3.05 -14.55
N ARG A 29 -5.46 -1.76 -14.70
CA ARG A 29 -6.15 -0.68 -14.01
C ARG A 29 -7.64 -0.65 -14.38
N SER A 30 -7.96 -0.74 -15.65
CA SER A 30 -9.34 -0.76 -16.13
C SER A 30 -10.12 -1.95 -15.59
N TYR A 31 -9.53 -3.13 -15.62
CA TYR A 31 -10.11 -4.35 -15.06
C TYR A 31 -10.39 -4.24 -13.55
N VAL A 32 -9.43 -3.70 -12.78
CA VAL A 32 -9.62 -3.46 -11.34
C VAL A 32 -10.76 -2.46 -11.09
N VAL A 33 -10.81 -1.37 -11.85
CA VAL A 33 -11.85 -0.34 -11.72
C VAL A 33 -13.22 -0.89 -12.13
N GLU A 34 -13.31 -1.69 -13.17
CA GLU A 34 -14.56 -2.34 -13.58
C GLU A 34 -15.12 -3.26 -12.48
N GLN A 35 -14.27 -4.02 -11.81
CA GLN A 35 -14.69 -5.02 -10.83
C GLN A 35 -14.82 -4.49 -9.39
N LEU A 36 -13.96 -3.56 -8.98
CA LEU A 36 -13.90 -3.04 -7.61
C LEU A 36 -14.27 -1.56 -7.51
N GLY A 37 -14.56 -0.88 -8.61
CA GLY A 37 -14.72 0.58 -8.68
C GLY A 37 -15.72 1.12 -7.65
N ASP A 38 -15.31 2.18 -6.95
CA ASP A 38 -16.09 2.88 -5.93
C ASP A 38 -15.68 4.36 -5.89
N PRO A 39 -16.64 5.31 -5.94
CA PRO A 39 -16.31 6.73 -5.89
C PRO A 39 -15.67 7.16 -4.55
N GLY A 40 -15.84 6.40 -3.48
CA GLY A 40 -15.20 6.62 -2.19
C GLY A 40 -13.87 5.88 -2.00
N ALA A 41 -13.34 5.24 -3.04
CA ALA A 41 -12.08 4.51 -2.99
C ALA A 41 -10.88 5.42 -2.64
N VAL A 42 -9.80 4.80 -2.20
CA VAL A 42 -8.54 5.46 -1.83
C VAL A 42 -7.44 4.96 -2.76
N LEU A 43 -6.72 5.88 -3.38
CA LEU A 43 -5.44 5.60 -4.00
C LEU A 43 -4.37 5.55 -2.91
N VAL A 44 -3.63 4.46 -2.82
CA VAL A 44 -2.57 4.28 -1.81
C VAL A 44 -1.22 4.20 -2.50
N VAL A 45 -0.30 5.07 -2.12
CA VAL A 45 1.07 5.09 -2.65
C VAL A 45 2.03 4.54 -1.62
N ASP A 46 2.90 3.64 -2.04
CA ASP A 46 4.03 3.16 -1.25
C ASP A 46 5.10 2.56 -2.16
N GLU A 47 6.27 2.22 -1.62
CA GLU A 47 7.30 1.51 -2.35
C GLU A 47 7.66 0.19 -1.69
N THR A 48 8.16 -0.73 -2.51
CA THR A 48 8.83 -1.92 -2.01
C THR A 48 10.17 -2.13 -2.70
N GLY A 49 11.10 -2.75 -2.01
CA GLY A 49 12.44 -3.02 -2.54
C GLY A 49 12.76 -4.49 -2.51
N ASP A 50 13.45 -4.93 -3.56
CA ASP A 50 13.93 -6.29 -3.73
C ASP A 50 15.43 -6.33 -3.58
N VAL A 51 15.94 -7.10 -2.62
CA VAL A 51 17.38 -7.29 -2.41
C VAL A 51 17.97 -8.06 -3.61
N LYS A 52 19.03 -7.53 -4.19
CA LYS A 52 19.71 -8.11 -5.36
C LYS A 52 21.20 -8.32 -5.06
N LYS A 53 21.77 -9.43 -5.56
CA LYS A 53 23.19 -9.74 -5.34
C LYS A 53 24.12 -9.04 -6.33
N GLY A 54 23.63 -8.74 -7.54
CA GLY A 54 24.43 -8.17 -8.63
C GLY A 54 24.23 -6.66 -8.79
N THR A 55 24.99 -6.08 -9.73
CA THR A 55 24.96 -4.64 -10.06
C THR A 55 24.27 -4.32 -11.38
N ALA A 56 23.87 -5.34 -12.15
CA ALA A 56 23.33 -5.18 -13.51
C ALA A 56 21.79 -5.04 -13.56
N THR A 57 21.07 -5.26 -12.45
CA THR A 57 19.61 -5.06 -12.39
C THR A 57 19.30 -3.57 -12.49
N PRO A 58 18.39 -3.12 -13.39
CA PRO A 58 18.04 -1.70 -13.53
C PRO A 58 17.64 -1.06 -12.19
N GLY A 59 18.21 0.09 -11.86
CA GLY A 59 17.89 0.81 -10.61
C GLY A 59 18.55 0.25 -9.34
N VAL A 60 19.31 -0.83 -9.42
CA VAL A 60 19.95 -1.41 -8.22
C VAL A 60 21.10 -0.54 -7.72
N GLN A 61 21.11 -0.28 -6.42
CA GLN A 61 22.20 0.33 -5.67
C GLN A 61 22.08 0.02 -4.18
N ARG A 62 23.09 0.39 -3.39
CA ARG A 62 22.96 0.40 -1.93
C ARG A 62 22.01 1.53 -1.52
N GLN A 63 20.84 1.17 -1.03
CA GLN A 63 19.80 2.10 -0.59
C GLN A 63 18.97 1.47 0.51
N TYR A 64 18.27 2.30 1.28
CA TYR A 64 17.33 1.80 2.28
C TYR A 64 16.17 1.08 1.59
N THR A 65 15.80 -0.07 2.12
CA THR A 65 14.60 -0.81 1.70
C THR A 65 13.84 -1.30 2.94
N GLY A 66 12.55 -1.01 2.99
CA GLY A 66 11.66 -1.45 4.06
C GLY A 66 11.63 -2.98 4.20
N THR A 67 11.75 -3.71 3.10
CA THR A 67 11.79 -5.19 3.09
C THR A 67 12.94 -5.76 3.93
N ALA A 68 14.11 -5.10 3.92
CA ALA A 68 15.26 -5.52 4.73
C ALA A 68 15.38 -4.74 6.06
N GLY A 69 14.64 -3.63 6.23
CA GLY A 69 14.73 -2.74 7.38
C GLY A 69 16.08 -2.02 7.52
N ARG A 70 16.91 -2.00 6.47
CA ARG A 70 18.26 -1.44 6.46
C ARG A 70 18.72 -1.08 5.05
N ILE A 71 19.92 -0.49 4.95
CA ILE A 71 20.57 -0.22 3.66
C ILE A 71 21.14 -1.52 3.09
N GLU A 72 20.61 -1.94 1.95
CA GLU A 72 21.03 -3.12 1.20
C GLU A 72 21.23 -2.79 -0.28
N ASN A 73 21.87 -3.69 -1.03
CA ASN A 73 21.92 -3.61 -2.49
C ASN A 73 20.54 -4.04 -3.03
N ALA A 74 19.70 -3.07 -3.32
CA ALA A 74 18.30 -3.29 -3.64
C ALA A 74 17.84 -2.52 -4.88
N GLN A 75 16.88 -3.10 -5.58
CA GLN A 75 16.05 -2.43 -6.57
C GLN A 75 14.77 -1.97 -5.88
N VAL A 76 14.36 -0.73 -6.06
CA VAL A 76 13.17 -0.16 -5.43
C VAL A 76 12.19 0.30 -6.50
N ALA A 77 10.92 0.02 -6.30
CA ALA A 77 9.86 0.51 -7.16
C ALA A 77 8.71 1.10 -6.34
N VAL A 78 8.10 2.14 -6.88
CA VAL A 78 6.91 2.80 -6.32
C VAL A 78 5.67 2.20 -6.97
N TYR A 79 4.66 1.97 -6.17
CA TYR A 79 3.39 1.38 -6.61
C TYR A 79 2.21 2.26 -6.23
N LEU A 80 1.16 2.20 -7.04
CA LEU A 80 -0.14 2.78 -6.77
C LEU A 80 -1.15 1.65 -6.54
N GLY A 81 -1.67 1.56 -5.33
CA GLY A 81 -2.78 0.68 -4.97
C GLY A 81 -4.12 1.38 -5.10
N TYR A 82 -5.15 0.63 -5.43
CA TYR A 82 -6.55 1.02 -5.39
C TYR A 82 -7.24 0.27 -4.27
N ALA A 83 -7.79 0.97 -3.29
CA ALA A 83 -8.47 0.37 -2.15
C ALA A 83 -9.93 0.82 -2.09
N ALA A 84 -10.84 -0.14 -2.20
CA ALA A 84 -12.28 0.04 -2.20
C ALA A 84 -12.95 -0.92 -1.18
N PRO A 85 -14.23 -0.72 -0.83
CA PRO A 85 -14.92 -1.60 0.13
C PRO A 85 -14.98 -3.08 -0.29
N ARG A 86 -14.90 -3.37 -1.59
CA ARG A 86 -14.96 -4.73 -2.14
C ARG A 86 -13.60 -5.42 -2.20
N GLY A 87 -12.50 -4.69 -2.09
CA GLY A 87 -11.15 -5.23 -2.18
C GLY A 87 -10.12 -4.18 -2.57
N HIS A 88 -8.88 -4.61 -2.71
CA HIS A 88 -7.75 -3.73 -3.06
C HIS A 88 -6.77 -4.44 -4.00
N ALA A 89 -6.17 -3.69 -4.94
CA ALA A 89 -5.19 -4.22 -5.89
C ALA A 89 -4.19 -3.14 -6.31
N LEU A 90 -3.00 -3.55 -6.77
CA LEU A 90 -2.05 -2.64 -7.42
C LEU A 90 -2.55 -2.31 -8.83
N ILE A 91 -2.56 -1.02 -9.20
CA ILE A 91 -3.04 -0.53 -10.49
C ILE A 91 -1.98 0.19 -11.32
N ASP A 92 -0.85 0.54 -10.70
CA ASP A 92 0.28 1.18 -11.39
C ASP A 92 1.60 0.93 -10.66
N ARG A 93 2.72 1.14 -11.36
CA ARG A 93 4.09 0.94 -10.85
C ARG A 93 5.09 1.80 -11.61
N GLU A 94 6.13 2.24 -10.91
CA GLU A 94 7.29 2.91 -11.51
C GLU A 94 8.59 2.43 -10.87
N LEU A 95 9.56 2.08 -11.69
CA LEU A 95 10.89 1.72 -11.21
C LEU A 95 11.65 2.99 -10.81
N TYR A 96 12.13 3.03 -9.57
CA TYR A 96 12.99 4.10 -9.12
C TYR A 96 14.39 3.95 -9.71
N LEU A 97 14.81 4.93 -10.50
CA LEU A 97 16.17 5.03 -11.05
C LEU A 97 16.98 6.04 -10.24
N PRO A 98 17.95 5.58 -9.42
CA PRO A 98 18.84 6.46 -8.69
C PRO A 98 19.70 7.32 -9.62
N LYS A 99 20.23 8.45 -9.11
CA LYS A 99 21.16 9.31 -9.85
C LYS A 99 22.42 8.58 -10.35
N SER A 100 22.86 7.55 -9.64
CA SER A 100 23.98 6.68 -10.04
C SER A 100 23.72 5.87 -11.31
N TRP A 101 22.45 5.73 -11.71
CA TRP A 101 22.03 5.15 -12.97
C TRP A 101 21.85 6.21 -14.05
N THR A 102 21.03 7.22 -13.79
CA THR A 102 20.73 8.27 -14.78
C THR A 102 21.95 9.13 -15.15
N GLY A 103 22.99 9.13 -14.33
CA GLY A 103 24.29 9.74 -14.61
C GLY A 103 25.30 8.83 -15.34
N ASP A 104 24.92 7.58 -15.68
CA ASP A 104 25.76 6.61 -16.39
C ASP A 104 25.03 6.12 -17.67
N PRO A 105 25.17 6.83 -18.80
CA PRO A 105 24.51 6.47 -20.06
C PRO A 105 24.85 5.07 -20.56
N ALA A 106 26.10 4.63 -20.42
CA ALA A 106 26.52 3.31 -20.88
C ALA A 106 25.84 2.19 -20.09
N ARG A 107 25.70 2.37 -18.78
CA ARG A 107 24.98 1.46 -17.90
C ARG A 107 23.48 1.43 -18.22
N CYS A 108 22.89 2.58 -18.51
CA CYS A 108 21.49 2.69 -18.92
C CYS A 108 21.26 1.96 -20.25
N GLU A 109 22.11 2.17 -21.26
CA GLU A 109 22.03 1.52 -22.56
C GLU A 109 22.18 -0.02 -22.40
N ALA A 110 23.16 -0.48 -21.64
CA ALA A 110 23.37 -1.90 -21.37
C ALA A 110 22.15 -2.57 -20.70
N ALA A 111 21.37 -1.83 -19.92
CA ALA A 111 20.14 -2.31 -19.31
C ALA A 111 18.89 -2.09 -20.19
N GLY A 112 19.02 -1.43 -21.33
CA GLY A 112 17.93 -1.07 -22.24
C GLY A 112 16.97 -0.04 -21.63
N ILE A 113 17.48 0.85 -20.80
CA ILE A 113 16.70 1.97 -20.23
C ILE A 113 16.52 3.01 -21.35
N PRO A 114 15.27 3.48 -21.61
CA PRO A 114 15.01 4.44 -22.66
C PRO A 114 15.78 5.75 -22.45
N GLY A 115 16.30 6.36 -23.53
CA GLY A 115 17.11 7.60 -23.45
C GLY A 115 16.36 8.82 -22.89
N HIS A 116 15.04 8.78 -22.84
CA HIS A 116 14.21 9.83 -22.22
C HIS A 116 13.98 9.59 -20.72
N ALA A 117 14.41 8.45 -20.17
CA ALA A 117 14.24 8.16 -18.74
C ALA A 117 15.20 9.06 -17.92
N ALA A 118 14.62 9.97 -17.17
CA ALA A 118 15.35 10.91 -16.31
C ALA A 118 15.22 10.52 -14.83
N PHE A 119 16.11 11.09 -14.00
CA PHE A 119 15.97 10.97 -12.56
C PHE A 119 14.65 11.59 -12.09
N ALA A 120 13.89 10.82 -11.32
CA ALA A 120 12.72 11.29 -10.60
C ALA A 120 12.77 10.79 -9.15
N THR A 121 12.39 11.64 -8.21
CA THR A 121 12.23 11.23 -6.81
C THR A 121 10.99 10.34 -6.66
N LYS A 122 10.92 9.52 -5.61
CA LYS A 122 9.75 8.67 -5.34
C LYS A 122 8.43 9.48 -5.29
N PRO A 123 8.35 10.66 -4.62
CA PRO A 123 7.15 11.50 -4.71
C PRO A 123 6.81 12.00 -6.12
N GLN A 124 7.80 12.25 -6.98
CA GLN A 124 7.52 12.60 -8.39
C GLN A 124 6.98 11.40 -9.18
N LEU A 125 7.47 10.19 -8.92
CA LEU A 125 6.91 8.96 -9.50
C LEU A 125 5.47 8.71 -9.01
N ALA A 126 5.22 8.93 -7.73
CA ALA A 126 3.87 8.87 -7.16
C ALA A 126 2.91 9.85 -7.84
N ARG A 127 3.34 11.11 -8.00
CA ARG A 127 2.57 12.12 -8.72
C ARG A 127 2.24 11.68 -10.14
N LEU A 128 3.23 11.20 -10.90
CA LEU A 128 3.04 10.69 -12.26
C LEU A 128 1.97 9.59 -12.34
N MET A 129 1.98 8.64 -11.40
CA MET A 129 0.99 7.56 -11.34
C MET A 129 -0.41 8.08 -11.00
N ILE A 130 -0.52 9.03 -10.06
CA ILE A 130 -1.80 9.67 -9.71
C ILE A 130 -2.34 10.48 -10.90
N GLU A 131 -1.48 11.22 -11.63
CA GLU A 131 -1.86 11.95 -12.85
C GLU A 131 -2.44 11.00 -13.93
N ARG A 132 -1.82 9.81 -14.09
CA ARG A 132 -2.35 8.78 -15.00
C ARG A 132 -3.72 8.25 -14.55
N ALA A 133 -3.90 8.04 -13.24
CA ALA A 133 -5.19 7.60 -12.69
C ALA A 133 -6.28 8.65 -12.90
N VAL A 134 -5.98 9.93 -12.66
CA VAL A 134 -6.90 11.06 -12.94
C VAL A 134 -7.24 11.14 -14.42
N SER A 135 -6.24 11.07 -15.30
CA SER A 135 -6.43 11.12 -16.76
C SER A 135 -7.27 9.95 -17.27
N ALA A 136 -7.13 8.78 -16.65
CA ALA A 136 -7.93 7.59 -16.93
C ALA A 136 -9.32 7.61 -16.27
N ARG A 137 -9.67 8.69 -15.56
CA ARG A 137 -10.94 8.84 -14.84
C ARG A 137 -11.22 7.71 -13.85
N VAL A 138 -10.18 7.21 -13.19
CA VAL A 138 -10.34 6.24 -12.08
C VAL A 138 -11.22 6.88 -11.01
N PRO A 139 -12.30 6.23 -10.56
CA PRO A 139 -13.14 6.76 -9.48
C PRO A 139 -12.41 6.60 -8.15
N PHE A 140 -12.11 7.70 -7.47
CA PHE A 140 -11.56 7.72 -6.12
C PHE A 140 -11.86 9.04 -5.41
N ALA A 141 -11.87 9.03 -4.09
CA ALA A 141 -12.08 10.22 -3.28
C ALA A 141 -10.80 10.72 -2.58
N TRP A 142 -9.82 9.84 -2.34
CA TRP A 142 -8.69 10.12 -1.47
C TRP A 142 -7.38 9.57 -2.01
N VAL A 143 -6.29 10.24 -1.61
CA VAL A 143 -4.93 9.70 -1.72
C VAL A 143 -4.37 9.49 -0.32
N ALA A 144 -3.78 8.33 -0.06
CA ALA A 144 -3.05 8.02 1.16
C ALA A 144 -1.62 7.58 0.84
N ALA A 145 -0.65 7.99 1.67
CA ALA A 145 0.74 7.60 1.51
C ALA A 145 1.48 7.67 2.86
N ASP A 146 2.69 7.12 2.89
CA ASP A 146 3.55 7.15 4.05
C ASP A 146 4.31 8.49 4.23
N GLU A 147 5.23 8.53 5.20
CA GLU A 147 6.01 9.71 5.57
C GLU A 147 6.96 10.18 4.44
N ALA A 148 7.48 9.25 3.62
CA ALA A 148 8.38 9.61 2.53
C ALA A 148 7.69 10.48 1.46
N TYR A 149 6.38 10.31 1.30
CA TYR A 149 5.54 11.11 0.41
C TYR A 149 4.88 12.28 1.14
N GLY A 150 4.44 12.06 2.38
CA GLY A 150 3.73 13.05 3.17
C GLY A 150 4.57 14.25 3.57
N ASP A 151 5.86 14.08 3.81
CA ASP A 151 6.77 15.20 4.09
C ASP A 151 7.23 15.94 2.83
N ASN A 152 6.87 15.46 1.64
CA ASN A 152 7.16 16.17 0.40
C ASN A 152 6.18 17.33 0.14
N GLY A 153 6.61 18.55 0.44
CA GLY A 153 5.81 19.77 0.23
C GLY A 153 5.28 19.93 -1.19
N PRO A 154 6.11 19.77 -2.25
CA PRO A 154 5.64 19.85 -3.63
C PRO A 154 4.51 18.88 -3.98
N LEU A 155 4.54 17.63 -3.49
CA LEU A 155 3.46 16.67 -3.72
C LEU A 155 2.17 17.10 -3.02
N ARG A 156 2.24 17.54 -1.75
CA ARG A 156 1.07 18.06 -1.03
C ARG A 156 0.45 19.25 -1.74
N THR A 157 1.28 20.24 -2.10
CA THR A 157 0.81 21.43 -2.82
C THR A 157 0.13 21.07 -4.14
N TRP A 158 0.69 20.13 -4.89
CA TRP A 158 0.09 19.66 -6.14
C TRP A 158 -1.28 18.98 -5.91
N LEU A 159 -1.40 18.07 -4.92
CA LEU A 159 -2.69 17.42 -4.58
C LEU A 159 -3.75 18.47 -4.22
N GLU A 160 -3.39 19.48 -3.43
CA GLU A 160 -4.28 20.57 -3.07
C GLU A 160 -4.73 21.40 -4.28
N GLN A 161 -3.79 21.73 -5.18
CA GLN A 161 -4.08 22.43 -6.44
C GLN A 161 -5.02 21.66 -7.38
N GLN A 162 -4.92 20.33 -7.37
CA GLN A 162 -5.83 19.46 -8.10
C GLN A 162 -7.15 19.17 -7.34
N HIS A 163 -7.36 19.79 -6.17
CA HIS A 163 -8.50 19.52 -5.30
C HIS A 163 -8.65 18.04 -4.91
N ILE A 164 -7.55 17.29 -4.87
CA ILE A 164 -7.52 15.88 -4.48
C ILE A 164 -7.38 15.80 -2.96
N ALA A 165 -8.38 15.23 -2.30
CA ALA A 165 -8.31 15.01 -0.86
C ALA A 165 -7.25 13.97 -0.50
N CYS A 166 -6.51 14.19 0.60
CA CYS A 166 -5.43 13.30 0.99
C CYS A 166 -5.28 13.16 2.51
N VAL A 167 -4.74 12.00 2.91
CA VAL A 167 -4.30 11.67 4.27
C VAL A 167 -2.90 11.08 4.15
N LEU A 168 -1.89 11.91 4.36
CA LEU A 168 -0.49 11.56 4.16
C LEU A 168 0.23 11.50 5.50
N ALA A 169 0.88 10.38 5.82
CA ALA A 169 1.67 10.30 7.02
C ALA A 169 2.84 11.30 6.96
N VAL A 170 3.20 11.88 8.10
CA VAL A 170 4.27 12.87 8.21
C VAL A 170 5.11 12.60 9.45
N ALA A 171 6.36 13.11 9.45
CA ALA A 171 7.27 12.97 10.56
C ALA A 171 6.76 13.71 11.83
N ARG A 172 7.24 13.29 12.98
CA ARG A 172 6.89 13.88 14.27
C ARG A 172 7.25 15.36 14.38
N ASP A 173 8.29 15.78 13.71
CA ASP A 173 8.79 17.16 13.70
C ASP A 173 8.23 17.97 12.51
N HIS A 174 7.28 17.39 11.77
CA HIS A 174 6.57 18.10 10.72
C HIS A 174 6.00 19.42 11.22
N GLY A 175 6.40 20.51 10.55
CA GLY A 175 5.94 21.86 10.89
C GLY A 175 4.53 22.11 10.38
N VAL A 176 3.62 22.46 11.28
CA VAL A 176 2.25 22.89 10.94
C VAL A 176 1.99 24.31 11.40
N LEU A 177 1.27 25.09 10.60
CA LEU A 177 0.86 26.44 10.97
C LEU A 177 -0.27 26.36 12.00
N ALA A 178 0.05 26.69 13.25
CA ALA A 178 -0.91 26.82 14.34
C ALA A 178 -1.22 28.30 14.57
N GLY A 179 -2.42 28.76 14.21
CA GLY A 179 -2.78 30.17 14.22
C GLY A 179 -2.17 30.99 13.08
N ALA A 180 -2.19 32.32 13.17
CA ALA A 180 -1.93 33.19 12.03
C ALA A 180 -0.45 33.25 11.55
N SER A 181 0.54 32.86 12.38
CA SER A 181 1.95 33.14 12.03
C SER A 181 2.98 32.19 12.63
N ARG A 182 2.60 31.17 13.39
CA ARG A 182 3.57 30.30 14.08
C ARG A 182 3.55 28.89 13.55
N THR A 183 4.67 28.48 12.99
CA THR A 183 4.91 27.07 12.72
C THR A 183 5.29 26.36 14.03
N VAL A 184 4.58 25.29 14.35
CA VAL A 184 4.79 24.45 15.52
C VAL A 184 4.98 23.02 15.05
N ARG A 185 5.88 22.28 15.69
CA ARG A 185 6.09 20.85 15.38
C ARG A 185 4.84 20.03 15.75
N ALA A 186 4.59 19.00 14.99
CA ALA A 186 3.48 18.10 15.23
C ALA A 186 3.55 17.47 16.65
N ASP A 187 4.73 17.06 17.12
CA ASP A 187 4.93 16.51 18.46
C ASP A 187 4.71 17.54 19.60
N GLU A 188 5.10 18.77 19.41
CA GLU A 188 4.84 19.84 20.38
C GLU A 188 3.35 20.19 20.46
N LEU A 189 2.70 20.27 19.31
CA LEU A 189 1.27 20.47 19.27
C LEU A 189 0.57 19.40 20.09
N ALA A 190 1.01 18.30 20.09
CA ALA A 190 0.45 17.13 20.69
C ALA A 190 0.52 17.08 22.21
N ALA A 191 1.65 17.45 22.79
CA ALA A 191 1.82 17.45 24.23
C ALA A 191 0.81 18.36 24.95
N ARG A 192 0.11 19.24 24.23
CA ARG A 192 -0.82 20.21 24.78
C ARG A 192 -2.29 19.77 24.70
N LEU A 193 -2.64 18.57 24.13
CA LEU A 193 -4.02 18.13 23.96
C LEU A 193 -4.72 17.73 25.25
N PRO A 194 -5.89 18.30 25.52
CA PRO A 194 -6.69 17.80 26.63
C PRO A 194 -7.21 16.38 26.35
N ARG A 195 -7.42 15.60 27.40
CA ARG A 195 -7.95 14.21 27.30
C ARG A 195 -9.24 14.13 26.45
N ARG A 196 -10.09 15.12 26.53
CA ARG A 196 -11.37 15.22 25.80
C ARG A 196 -11.23 15.33 24.28
N ALA A 197 -10.03 15.69 23.77
CA ALA A 197 -9.76 15.79 22.33
C ALA A 197 -9.58 14.41 21.66
N TRP A 198 -9.44 13.37 22.43
CA TRP A 198 -9.18 12.03 21.95
C TRP A 198 -10.47 11.22 21.84
N GLN A 199 -10.68 10.60 20.68
CA GLN A 199 -11.79 9.71 20.41
C GLN A 199 -11.28 8.33 20.04
N ARG A 200 -11.88 7.29 20.62
CA ARG A 200 -11.58 5.91 20.28
C ARG A 200 -12.33 5.52 19.01
N LEU A 201 -11.60 5.27 17.92
CA LEU A 201 -12.15 4.84 16.64
C LEU A 201 -11.33 3.68 16.07
N SER A 202 -12.03 2.81 15.30
CA SER A 202 -11.38 1.73 14.57
C SER A 202 -10.82 2.26 13.23
N ALA A 203 -9.58 1.88 12.93
CA ALA A 203 -8.95 2.10 11.63
C ALA A 203 -9.26 0.98 10.61
N GLY A 204 -10.34 0.24 10.80
CA GLY A 204 -10.72 -0.92 10.01
C GLY A 204 -10.27 -2.24 10.63
N ASP A 205 -10.51 -3.33 9.91
CA ASP A 205 -10.15 -4.67 10.33
C ASP A 205 -8.67 -4.96 10.09
N GLY A 206 -8.13 -5.87 10.83
CA GLY A 206 -6.81 -6.44 10.66
C GLY A 206 -6.87 -7.93 10.95
N ALA A 207 -5.79 -8.68 10.73
CA ALA A 207 -5.73 -10.13 10.93
C ALA A 207 -6.16 -10.62 12.34
N LYS A 208 -6.16 -9.72 13.34
CA LYS A 208 -6.55 -10.01 14.74
C LYS A 208 -7.84 -9.28 15.17
N GLY A 209 -8.70 -8.87 14.23
CA GLY A 209 -9.92 -8.09 14.46
C GLY A 209 -9.72 -6.57 14.32
N HIS A 210 -10.67 -5.80 14.83
CA HIS A 210 -10.66 -4.34 14.67
C HIS A 210 -9.42 -3.67 15.26
N ARG A 211 -8.78 -2.78 14.48
CA ARG A 211 -7.61 -2.00 14.87
C ARG A 211 -8.03 -0.73 15.61
N TRP A 212 -8.22 -0.80 16.92
CA TRP A 212 -8.65 0.30 17.76
C TRP A 212 -7.48 1.19 18.19
N TYR A 213 -7.62 2.51 17.96
CA TYR A 213 -6.68 3.54 18.39
C TYR A 213 -7.44 4.71 19.02
N ASP A 214 -6.74 5.54 19.79
CA ASP A 214 -7.24 6.86 20.13
C ASP A 214 -6.81 7.84 19.03
N TRP A 215 -7.73 8.68 18.59
CA TRP A 215 -7.53 9.64 17.53
C TRP A 215 -7.86 11.05 17.97
N ALA A 216 -7.09 12.00 17.48
CA ALA A 216 -7.35 13.43 17.63
C ALA A 216 -7.02 14.14 16.32
N TRP A 217 -7.53 15.35 16.14
CA TRP A 217 -7.16 16.19 15.00
C TRP A 217 -7.06 17.65 15.41
N VAL A 218 -6.22 18.41 14.69
CA VAL A 218 -6.02 19.84 14.88
C VAL A 218 -6.16 20.55 13.54
N THR A 219 -7.01 21.57 13.46
CA THR A 219 -7.11 22.38 12.25
C THR A 219 -5.80 23.14 12.03
N ILE A 220 -5.27 23.04 10.81
CA ILE A 220 -4.09 23.77 10.39
C ILE A 220 -4.54 25.06 9.69
N SER A 221 -3.98 26.19 10.12
CA SER A 221 -4.22 27.47 9.46
C SER A 221 -3.51 27.51 8.11
N ASN A 222 -4.26 27.77 7.04
CA ASN A 222 -3.70 28.00 5.71
C ASN A 222 -4.62 28.95 4.94
N PRO A 223 -4.11 29.99 4.28
CA PRO A 223 -4.92 30.96 3.54
C PRO A 223 -5.58 30.40 2.24
N GLY A 224 -5.21 29.20 1.80
CA GLY A 224 -5.78 28.58 0.58
C GLY A 224 -7.15 27.92 0.79
N PRO A 225 -7.87 27.63 -0.30
CA PRO A 225 -9.17 26.96 -0.25
C PRO A 225 -9.07 25.53 0.31
N GLY A 226 -10.19 25.03 0.86
CA GLY A 226 -10.28 23.70 1.45
C GLY A 226 -9.91 23.65 2.94
N HIS A 227 -10.00 22.47 3.51
CA HIS A 227 -9.81 22.20 4.93
C HIS A 227 -8.54 21.38 5.15
N ARG A 228 -7.72 21.80 6.10
CA ARG A 228 -6.48 21.12 6.47
C ARG A 228 -6.46 20.80 7.94
N CYS A 229 -5.98 19.64 8.28
CA CYS A 229 -5.77 19.28 9.67
C CYS A 229 -4.56 18.36 9.85
N LEU A 230 -3.99 18.40 11.02
CA LEU A 230 -3.10 17.37 11.52
C LEU A 230 -3.98 16.31 12.19
N LEU A 231 -4.09 15.14 11.58
CA LEU A 231 -4.74 13.98 12.17
C LEU A 231 -3.70 13.16 12.92
N ILE A 232 -4.15 12.53 14.00
CA ILE A 232 -3.22 11.95 14.94
C ILE A 232 -3.76 10.66 15.51
N ARG A 233 -2.94 9.60 15.44
CA ARG A 233 -3.22 8.29 16.00
C ARG A 233 -2.35 8.02 17.22
N ARG A 234 -2.93 7.51 18.29
CA ARG A 234 -2.21 6.97 19.43
C ARG A 234 -2.52 5.49 19.60
N ASN A 235 -1.47 4.68 19.59
CA ASN A 235 -1.57 3.27 19.94
C ASN A 235 -1.92 3.15 21.42
N ARG A 236 -2.98 2.42 21.76
CA ARG A 236 -3.51 2.33 23.11
C ARG A 236 -2.67 1.46 24.05
N SER A 237 -1.89 0.54 23.52
CA SER A 237 -1.03 -0.35 24.30
C SER A 237 0.37 0.21 24.49
N THR A 238 0.96 0.79 23.44
CA THR A 238 2.34 1.29 23.49
C THR A 238 2.43 2.80 23.75
N GLY A 239 1.34 3.54 23.56
CA GLY A 239 1.35 5.00 23.57
C GLY A 239 1.99 5.62 22.34
N GLU A 240 2.49 4.82 21.40
CA GLU A 240 3.11 5.25 20.16
C GLU A 240 2.15 6.09 19.32
N LEU A 241 2.70 7.08 18.63
CA LEU A 241 1.93 8.07 17.92
C LEU A 241 2.34 8.14 16.45
N ALA A 242 1.35 8.37 15.59
CA ALA A 242 1.55 8.62 14.18
C ALA A 242 0.76 9.86 13.76
N PHE A 243 1.30 10.61 12.80
CA PHE A 243 0.73 11.85 12.30
C PHE A 243 0.39 11.77 10.85
N TYR A 244 -0.61 12.56 10.47
CA TYR A 244 -1.03 12.66 9.09
C TYR A 244 -1.37 14.11 8.77
N HIS A 245 -0.76 14.66 7.74
CA HIS A 245 -1.22 15.87 7.10
C HIS A 245 -2.44 15.54 6.23
N CYS A 246 -3.57 16.16 6.55
CA CYS A 246 -4.82 15.90 5.82
C CYS A 246 -5.26 17.17 5.10
N TYR A 247 -5.73 16.98 3.88
CA TYR A 247 -6.40 18.00 3.09
C TYR A 247 -7.71 17.45 2.52
N SER A 248 -8.74 18.29 2.48
CA SER A 248 -9.98 18.01 1.76
C SER A 248 -10.59 19.30 1.21
N PRO A 249 -11.11 19.29 -0.05
CA PRO A 249 -11.83 20.45 -0.59
C PRO A 249 -13.08 20.80 0.23
N GLN A 250 -13.71 19.81 0.84
CA GLN A 250 -14.92 19.94 1.64
C GLN A 250 -14.68 19.53 3.10
N ARG A 251 -15.57 19.95 3.99
CA ARG A 251 -15.53 19.51 5.39
C ARG A 251 -15.78 18.00 5.48
N VAL A 252 -14.98 17.34 6.30
CA VAL A 252 -15.05 15.90 6.53
C VAL A 252 -15.08 15.58 8.01
N THR A 253 -15.58 14.40 8.37
CA THR A 253 -15.60 13.95 9.75
C THR A 253 -14.26 13.30 10.14
N LEU A 254 -13.97 13.29 11.45
CA LEU A 254 -12.83 12.54 11.98
C LEU A 254 -12.88 11.05 11.57
N ALA A 255 -14.07 10.44 11.60
CA ALA A 255 -14.26 9.04 11.21
C ALA A 255 -13.87 8.77 9.75
N ALA A 256 -14.16 9.71 8.83
CA ALA A 256 -13.74 9.60 7.43
C ALA A 256 -12.22 9.61 7.29
N LEU A 257 -11.53 10.53 7.96
CA LEU A 257 -10.06 10.60 7.96
C LEU A 257 -9.43 9.34 8.56
N VAL A 258 -9.98 8.85 9.65
CA VAL A 258 -9.51 7.60 10.31
C VAL A 258 -9.66 6.40 9.38
N LYS A 259 -10.78 6.29 8.66
CA LYS A 259 -10.99 5.23 7.67
C LYS A 259 -9.92 5.28 6.57
N VAL A 260 -9.65 6.47 6.01
CA VAL A 260 -8.64 6.65 4.96
C VAL A 260 -7.23 6.32 5.49
N ALA A 261 -6.86 6.81 6.68
CA ALA A 261 -5.59 6.48 7.32
C ALA A 261 -5.43 4.96 7.56
N GLY A 262 -6.53 4.27 7.88
CA GLY A 262 -6.56 2.83 8.05
C GLY A 262 -6.35 2.06 6.74
N LEU A 263 -6.88 2.57 5.63
CA LEU A 263 -6.74 1.94 4.31
C LEU A 263 -5.31 1.98 3.75
N ARG A 264 -4.42 2.84 4.25
CA ARG A 264 -3.01 2.82 3.84
C ARG A 264 -2.37 1.44 4.00
N TRP A 265 -2.78 0.68 5.01
CA TRP A 265 -2.25 -0.66 5.25
C TRP A 265 -2.53 -1.66 4.11
N THR A 266 -3.53 -1.43 3.29
CA THR A 266 -3.89 -2.33 2.18
C THR A 266 -2.77 -2.48 1.14
N ILE A 267 -1.86 -1.50 1.00
CA ILE A 267 -0.75 -1.63 0.07
C ILE A 267 0.30 -2.63 0.55
N GLU A 268 0.49 -2.74 1.86
CA GLU A 268 1.35 -3.76 2.47
C GLU A 268 0.77 -5.16 2.23
N GLU A 269 -0.55 -5.30 2.34
CA GLU A 269 -1.26 -6.54 2.02
C GLU A 269 -1.14 -6.88 0.54
N ASN A 270 -1.21 -5.88 -0.36
CA ASN A 270 -0.95 -6.06 -1.79
C ASN A 270 0.49 -6.52 -2.05
N PHE A 271 1.49 -5.95 -1.37
CA PHE A 271 2.87 -6.40 -1.51
C PHE A 271 3.04 -7.83 -1.00
N GLN A 272 2.48 -8.16 0.15
CA GLN A 272 2.54 -9.50 0.70
C GLN A 272 1.88 -10.52 -0.23
N ALA A 273 0.68 -10.24 -0.74
CA ALA A 273 -0.02 -11.10 -1.68
C ALA A 273 0.72 -11.20 -3.02
N GLY A 274 1.18 -10.07 -3.57
CA GLY A 274 1.94 -10.03 -4.82
C GLY A 274 3.23 -10.82 -4.75
N LYS A 275 3.99 -10.70 -3.66
CA LYS A 275 5.22 -11.48 -3.44
C LYS A 275 4.94 -12.96 -3.19
N GLY A 276 3.98 -13.28 -2.33
CA GLY A 276 3.71 -14.65 -1.92
C GLY A 276 2.92 -15.50 -2.92
N LEU A 277 2.09 -14.88 -3.77
CA LEU A 277 1.18 -15.60 -4.67
C LEU A 277 1.51 -15.43 -6.15
N THR A 278 2.13 -14.32 -6.56
CA THR A 278 2.37 -14.02 -7.97
C THR A 278 3.82 -13.68 -8.29
N GLY A 279 4.72 -13.86 -7.33
CA GLY A 279 6.16 -13.74 -7.54
C GLY A 279 6.63 -12.32 -7.89
N LEU A 280 6.01 -11.28 -7.31
CA LEU A 280 6.31 -9.88 -7.60
C LEU A 280 7.81 -9.55 -7.46
N ASP A 281 8.52 -10.17 -6.52
CA ASP A 281 9.96 -10.03 -6.25
C ASP A 281 10.82 -11.22 -6.73
N GLU A 282 10.21 -12.29 -7.24
CA GLU A 282 10.89 -13.51 -7.70
C GLU A 282 11.51 -13.36 -9.09
N HIS A 283 12.33 -12.34 -9.29
CA HIS A 283 12.97 -12.09 -10.58
C HIS A 283 14.44 -11.68 -10.44
N GLN A 284 15.23 -12.03 -11.48
CA GLN A 284 16.65 -11.66 -11.63
C GLN A 284 16.88 -10.91 -12.95
N LEU A 285 15.98 -10.01 -13.30
CA LEU A 285 15.94 -9.34 -14.59
C LEU A 285 16.98 -8.24 -14.69
N ARG A 286 17.66 -8.17 -15.86
CA ARG A 286 18.72 -7.22 -16.16
C ARG A 286 18.31 -6.19 -17.22
N ARG A 287 17.11 -6.31 -17.77
CA ARG A 287 16.58 -5.42 -18.80
C ARG A 287 15.38 -4.65 -18.28
N TRP A 288 15.32 -3.38 -18.61
CA TRP A 288 14.22 -2.46 -18.30
C TRP A 288 12.86 -3.02 -18.71
N THR A 289 12.73 -3.36 -20.00
CA THR A 289 11.47 -3.90 -20.56
C THR A 289 11.05 -5.19 -19.87
N SER A 290 12.00 -6.06 -19.52
CA SER A 290 11.69 -7.32 -18.84
C SER A 290 11.15 -7.09 -17.43
N TRP A 291 11.70 -6.10 -16.70
CA TRP A 291 11.18 -5.73 -15.39
C TRP A 291 9.73 -5.24 -15.48
N TYR A 292 9.45 -4.29 -16.37
CA TYR A 292 8.08 -3.79 -16.52
C TYR A 292 7.10 -4.90 -16.92
N ARG A 293 7.50 -5.82 -17.78
CA ARG A 293 6.66 -6.96 -18.17
C ARG A 293 6.39 -7.89 -17.00
N TRP A 294 7.42 -8.30 -16.28
CA TRP A 294 7.28 -9.19 -15.12
C TRP A 294 6.34 -8.60 -14.07
N VAL A 295 6.63 -7.39 -13.64
CA VAL A 295 5.86 -6.74 -12.58
C VAL A 295 4.41 -6.53 -13.00
N THR A 296 4.16 -6.18 -14.26
CA THR A 296 2.78 -6.03 -14.76
C THR A 296 2.01 -7.35 -14.74
N LEU A 297 2.64 -8.47 -15.11
CA LEU A 297 2.00 -9.78 -15.02
C LEU A 297 1.77 -10.22 -13.58
N ALA A 298 2.71 -9.95 -12.67
CA ALA A 298 2.52 -10.21 -11.25
C ALA A 298 1.34 -9.39 -10.67
N MET A 299 1.23 -8.12 -11.05
CA MET A 299 0.10 -7.26 -10.68
C MET A 299 -1.23 -7.79 -11.24
N LEU A 300 -1.26 -8.21 -12.50
CA LEU A 300 -2.44 -8.83 -13.12
C LEU A 300 -2.88 -10.08 -12.35
N GLY A 301 -1.94 -10.99 -12.07
CA GLY A 301 -2.23 -12.19 -11.29
C GLY A 301 -2.81 -11.88 -9.92
N ALA A 302 -2.20 -10.94 -9.19
CA ALA A 302 -2.70 -10.51 -7.88
C ALA A 302 -4.10 -9.87 -7.97
N ALA A 303 -4.36 -9.04 -8.99
CA ALA A 303 -5.67 -8.43 -9.21
C ALA A 303 -6.75 -9.48 -9.49
N VAL A 304 -6.46 -10.48 -10.34
CA VAL A 304 -7.39 -11.58 -10.63
C VAL A 304 -7.73 -12.36 -9.36
N LEU A 305 -6.73 -12.69 -8.54
CA LEU A 305 -6.96 -13.41 -7.28
C LEU A 305 -7.81 -12.59 -6.30
N THR A 306 -7.54 -11.31 -6.14
CA THR A 306 -8.33 -10.43 -5.27
C THR A 306 -9.77 -10.30 -5.75
N ILE A 307 -9.98 -10.13 -7.04
CA ILE A 307 -11.32 -10.00 -7.62
C ILE A 307 -12.10 -11.30 -7.49
N ALA A 308 -11.47 -12.45 -7.75
CA ALA A 308 -12.09 -13.76 -7.55
C ALA A 308 -12.54 -13.94 -6.09
N ALA A 309 -11.68 -13.62 -5.12
CA ALA A 309 -12.01 -13.67 -3.70
C ALA A 309 -13.17 -12.72 -3.34
N ALA A 310 -13.22 -11.52 -3.93
CA ALA A 310 -14.31 -10.56 -3.71
C ALA A 310 -15.65 -11.08 -4.26
N ILE A 311 -15.65 -11.72 -5.43
CA ILE A 311 -16.84 -12.33 -6.04
C ILE A 311 -17.35 -13.48 -5.18
N GLU A 312 -16.48 -14.39 -4.74
CA GLU A 312 -16.88 -15.51 -3.88
C GLU A 312 -17.42 -15.03 -2.52
N SER A 313 -16.79 -14.01 -1.92
CA SER A 313 -17.27 -13.39 -0.69
C SER A 313 -18.66 -12.74 -0.85
N ALA A 314 -18.97 -12.21 -2.02
CA ALA A 314 -20.29 -11.66 -2.33
C ALA A 314 -21.33 -12.76 -2.51
N ARG A 315 -20.97 -13.89 -3.14
CA ARG A 315 -21.86 -15.06 -3.32
C ARG A 315 -22.19 -15.72 -1.99
N GLY A 316 -21.21 -15.95 -1.11
CA GLY A 316 -21.44 -16.52 0.23
C GLY A 316 -22.34 -15.67 1.12
N ARG A 317 -22.37 -14.34 0.92
CA ARG A 317 -23.33 -13.46 1.63
C ARG A 317 -24.72 -13.45 1.02
N ALA A 318 -24.88 -13.86 -0.22
CA ALA A 318 -26.17 -13.89 -0.93
C ALA A 318 -26.90 -15.23 -0.79
N ASP A 319 -26.28 -16.26 -0.18
CA ASP A 319 -26.90 -17.58 0.01
C ASP A 319 -27.95 -17.52 1.14
N PRO A 320 -29.26 -17.72 0.85
CA PRO A 320 -30.32 -17.66 1.86
C PRO A 320 -30.24 -18.75 2.92
N SER A 321 -29.43 -19.80 2.71
CA SER A 321 -29.27 -20.91 3.67
C SER A 321 -28.57 -20.50 4.96
N ASP A 322 -27.80 -19.40 4.95
CA ASP A 322 -27.13 -18.89 6.16
C ASP A 322 -28.09 -18.08 7.08
N SER A 323 -29.22 -17.58 6.54
CA SER A 323 -30.25 -16.91 7.36
C SER A 323 -31.04 -17.87 8.27
N GLN A 324 -30.88 -19.19 8.09
CA GLN A 324 -31.48 -20.19 8.99
C GLN A 324 -30.61 -20.53 10.19
N ARG A 325 -29.33 -20.18 10.21
CA ARG A 325 -28.43 -20.49 11.34
C ARG A 325 -28.61 -19.54 12.54
N ASP A 326 -29.16 -18.35 12.32
CA ASP A 326 -29.46 -17.36 13.37
C ASP A 326 -30.86 -17.48 13.99
N ARG A 327 -31.60 -18.53 13.67
CA ARG A 327 -32.86 -18.81 14.41
C ARG A 327 -32.52 -19.32 15.81
N PRO A 328 -32.98 -18.67 16.86
CA PRO A 328 -32.85 -19.21 18.22
C PRO A 328 -33.51 -20.58 18.27
N PRO A 329 -32.94 -21.55 18.99
CA PRO A 329 -33.50 -22.88 19.08
C PRO A 329 -34.92 -22.80 19.64
N PRO A 330 -35.91 -23.58 19.12
CA PRO A 330 -37.27 -23.57 19.60
C PRO A 330 -37.29 -23.86 21.10
N ARG A 331 -38.05 -23.08 21.84
CA ARG A 331 -38.25 -23.27 23.27
C ARG A 331 -38.71 -24.69 23.53
N ARG A 332 -38.06 -25.37 24.46
CA ARG A 332 -38.40 -26.73 24.92
C ARG A 332 -39.75 -26.73 25.60
N SER A 333 -40.80 -27.01 24.87
CA SER A 333 -42.12 -27.28 25.46
C SER A 333 -42.99 -28.24 24.69
N ASP A 334 -42.49 -29.02 23.75
CA ASP A 334 -43.32 -30.11 23.14
C ASP A 334 -42.38 -31.21 22.59
N CYS A 335 -41.94 -32.09 23.48
CA CYS A 335 -41.29 -33.33 23.07
C CYS A 335 -42.00 -34.53 23.71
N PRO A 336 -42.67 -35.38 22.92
CA PRO A 336 -43.18 -36.64 23.43
C PRO A 336 -42.05 -37.63 23.72
N THR A 337 -42.10 -38.25 24.89
CA THR A 337 -41.18 -39.28 25.38
C THR A 337 -41.22 -40.54 24.54
N GLY A 338 -40.20 -40.80 23.75
CA GLY A 338 -39.95 -42.09 23.05
C GLY A 338 -38.60 -42.71 23.48
N PRO A 339 -38.40 -44.04 23.35
CA PRO A 339 -37.37 -44.79 24.07
C PRO A 339 -35.93 -44.50 23.60
N ARG A 340 -35.05 -44.42 24.55
CA ARG A 340 -33.58 -44.19 24.39
C ARG A 340 -32.92 -45.27 23.58
N ARG A 341 -32.32 -44.96 22.44
CA ARG A 341 -31.32 -45.77 21.76
C ARG A 341 -29.91 -45.46 22.26
N ARG A 342 -29.13 -46.50 22.52
CA ARG A 342 -27.71 -46.43 22.97
C ARG A 342 -26.84 -45.68 21.96
N ALA A 343 -25.97 -44.80 22.43
CA ALA A 343 -24.94 -44.14 21.66
C ALA A 343 -23.79 -45.09 21.28
N PRO A 344 -23.16 -44.97 20.12
CA PRO A 344 -21.94 -45.64 19.75
C PRO A 344 -20.72 -45.03 20.46
N PRO A 345 -19.63 -45.83 20.65
CA PRO A 345 -18.43 -45.36 21.37
C PRO A 345 -17.65 -44.31 20.57
N PRO A 346 -16.86 -43.42 21.24
CA PRO A 346 -16.10 -42.36 20.57
C PRO A 346 -14.93 -42.92 19.78
N LEU A 347 -14.76 -42.38 18.56
CA LEU A 347 -13.58 -42.61 17.72
C LEU A 347 -12.35 -41.95 18.38
N VAL A 348 -11.33 -42.75 18.61
CA VAL A 348 -10.00 -42.31 19.08
C VAL A 348 -9.29 -41.63 17.93
N THR A 349 -9.13 -40.29 18.04
CA THR A 349 -8.29 -39.50 17.14
C THR A 349 -6.84 -39.61 17.62
N LEU A 350 -6.00 -40.24 16.82
CA LEU A 350 -4.55 -40.27 17.03
C LEU A 350 -3.98 -38.86 16.83
N ALA A 351 -3.49 -38.26 17.91
CA ALA A 351 -2.78 -37.00 17.87
C ALA A 351 -1.39 -37.19 17.25
N THR A 352 -1.07 -36.41 16.24
CA THR A 352 0.28 -36.26 15.68
C THR A 352 1.19 -35.56 16.71
N PRO A 353 2.41 -36.06 16.95
CA PRO A 353 3.34 -35.44 17.88
C PRO A 353 3.85 -34.07 17.35
N PRO A 354 4.16 -33.13 18.24
CA PRO A 354 4.69 -31.82 17.85
C PRO A 354 6.12 -31.96 17.29
N PRO A 355 6.55 -31.06 16.37
CA PRO A 355 7.90 -31.07 15.84
C PRO A 355 8.92 -30.73 16.93
N ALA A 356 10.10 -31.35 16.87
CA ALA A 356 11.21 -31.16 17.79
C ALA A 356 11.73 -29.71 17.77
N PRO A 357 12.20 -29.17 18.91
CA PRO A 357 12.76 -27.83 19.01
C PRO A 357 14.08 -27.74 18.20
N ARG A 358 14.24 -26.64 17.45
CA ARG A 358 15.48 -26.30 16.77
C ARG A 358 16.50 -25.76 17.80
N PRO A 359 17.79 -26.05 17.65
CA PRO A 359 18.82 -25.53 18.55
C PRO A 359 18.94 -23.99 18.40
N ASP A 360 19.02 -23.30 19.51
CA ASP A 360 19.22 -21.85 19.62
C ASP A 360 20.59 -21.46 19.04
N LEU A 361 20.59 -20.69 17.96
CA LEU A 361 21.73 -19.92 17.51
C LEU A 361 21.70 -18.56 18.23
N PRO A 362 22.84 -18.09 18.77
CA PRO A 362 22.87 -16.80 19.46
C PRO A 362 22.60 -15.66 18.48
N LEU A 363 21.60 -14.85 18.80
CA LEU A 363 21.28 -13.61 18.10
C LEU A 363 22.41 -12.59 18.30
N PRO A 364 22.90 -11.92 17.24
CA PRO A 364 23.75 -10.76 17.41
C PRO A 364 22.96 -9.63 18.07
N ALA A 365 23.60 -8.95 19.02
CA ALA A 365 23.04 -7.84 19.77
C ALA A 365 22.42 -6.80 18.83
N ALA A 366 21.13 -6.59 18.95
CA ALA A 366 20.40 -5.55 18.22
C ALA A 366 20.88 -4.19 18.71
N ASN A 367 21.57 -3.46 17.85
CA ASN A 367 21.74 -2.03 17.99
C ASN A 367 20.36 -1.39 17.81
N ASN A 368 19.73 -1.09 18.92
CA ASN A 368 18.40 -0.52 19.02
C ASN A 368 18.41 0.90 18.45
N PRO A 369 17.78 1.20 17.29
CA PRO A 369 17.55 2.57 16.91
C PRO A 369 16.60 3.16 17.94
N ARG A 370 16.97 4.27 18.55
CA ARG A 370 16.18 4.98 19.56
C ARG A 370 14.74 5.15 19.06
N PRO A 371 13.72 4.84 19.84
CA PRO A 371 12.33 5.02 19.44
C PRO A 371 12.07 6.50 19.17
N CYS A 372 11.57 6.80 17.98
CA CYS A 372 11.06 8.11 17.65
C CYS A 372 9.81 8.38 18.49
N ASN A 373 9.93 9.16 19.53
CA ASN A 373 8.81 9.62 20.34
C ASN A 373 8.04 10.73 19.64
N ILE A 374 6.75 10.62 19.56
CA ILE A 374 5.86 11.57 18.89
C ILE A 374 4.64 11.89 19.74
N THR A 375 4.32 13.14 19.87
CA THR A 375 3.29 13.72 20.75
C THR A 375 2.29 14.65 20.01
N ILE A 376 1.10 14.98 20.53
CA ILE A 376 -0.09 15.30 19.73
C ILE A 376 -1.16 16.24 20.29
N TYR A 377 -2.06 16.84 19.46
CA TYR A 377 -3.15 17.75 19.82
C TYR A 377 -4.52 17.56 19.18
N GLY A 378 -5.57 17.98 19.84
CA GLY A 378 -6.91 18.18 19.35
C GLY A 378 -7.53 19.50 19.78
N TRP A 379 -8.40 20.05 18.96
CA TRP A 379 -9.23 21.20 19.29
C TRP A 379 -10.70 20.85 19.18
N SER A 380 -11.47 21.33 20.16
CA SER A 380 -12.92 21.30 20.11
C SER A 380 -13.40 22.44 19.22
N THR A 381 -14.23 22.14 18.25
CA THR A 381 -15.05 23.15 17.59
C THR A 381 -16.35 23.27 18.36
N SER A 382 -16.68 24.45 18.81
CA SER A 382 -18.05 24.89 19.03
C SER A 382 -18.78 25.01 17.71
#